data_9dad74f782fcc6bf958f5a96d31d6832
#
_entry.id   9dad74f782fcc6bf958f5a96d31d6832
#
_cell.length_a   1.000
_cell.length_b   1.000
_cell.length_c   1.000
_cell.angle_alpha   90.00
_cell.angle_beta   90.00
_cell.angle_gamma   90.00
#
_symmetry.space_group_name_H-M   'P 1'
#
loop_
_entity.id
_entity.type
_entity.pdbx_description
1 polymer ?
#
loop_
_entity_poly.entity_id
_entity_poly.type
_entity_poly.pdbx_seq_one_letter_code
_entity_poly.pdbx_strand_id
1 'polypeptide(L)'
;MKLGIVGLPNVGKSTLFNAITKAGAQAANYPFCTIEPNTGIVPVPDNRLDVLAQMYSPKKVTPATVEFVDIAGLVKGASRGEGLGNKFLSHIREVDAIVHVVRCFEDENIIHVDGSIDPKRDIEVIQLELILADLETVQKRTDKARHLFRGGDKKMAAEAELGERLQAHLEAEKPARTMPMTDDEKAIVNGWFLLTDKPVIYAANIADSDVGEGEEDLPYVKAVKELADGEGSQVFIVSAQIEEEIAQMDAEEKNEFLTELGLGQSGLDRLIAASYELLGLMSFLTAGADECRAWTITKGTKAPQAAGKIHTDFERGFIRAEVVSYDDLTTLGSMNACKEKGLVRSEGKEYVMQDGDIVLFRFNV
;
A
#
# COMPACT_ATOMS: atom_id res chain seq x y z
N MET A 1 4.71 -1.17 7.34
CA MET A 1 3.95 -1.91 6.31
C MET A 1 4.65 -1.72 4.99
N LYS A 2 4.80 -2.80 4.22
CA LYS A 2 5.66 -2.86 3.05
C LYS A 2 4.85 -3.21 1.81
N LEU A 3 5.10 -2.50 0.70
CA LEU A 3 4.56 -2.86 -0.61
C LEU A 3 5.68 -3.43 -1.48
N GLY A 4 5.43 -4.57 -2.10
CA GLY A 4 6.36 -5.17 -3.05
C GLY A 4 6.07 -4.67 -4.47
N ILE A 5 7.07 -4.10 -5.13
CA ILE A 5 6.97 -3.74 -6.54
C ILE A 5 7.37 -4.95 -7.37
N VAL A 6 6.44 -5.44 -8.18
CA VAL A 6 6.66 -6.59 -9.06
C VAL A 6 6.39 -6.21 -10.51
N GLY A 7 6.89 -6.98 -11.44
CA GLY A 7 6.66 -6.80 -12.88
C GLY A 7 7.64 -7.65 -13.70
N LEU A 8 7.29 -7.92 -14.93
CA LEU A 8 8.18 -8.58 -15.88
C LEU A 8 9.41 -7.71 -16.18
N PRO A 9 10.48 -8.26 -16.74
CA PRO A 9 11.60 -7.45 -17.20
C PRO A 9 11.16 -6.39 -18.23
N ASN A 10 11.81 -5.23 -18.18
CA ASN A 10 11.62 -4.12 -19.14
C ASN A 10 10.21 -3.49 -19.17
N VAL A 11 9.47 -3.55 -18.05
CA VAL A 11 8.16 -2.89 -17.91
C VAL A 11 8.25 -1.49 -17.26
N GLY A 12 9.47 -1.01 -16.93
CA GLY A 12 9.68 0.26 -16.21
C GLY A 12 9.73 0.13 -14.69
N LYS A 13 9.76 -1.10 -14.15
CA LYS A 13 9.80 -1.37 -12.71
C LYS A 13 10.95 -0.65 -11.98
N SER A 14 12.17 -0.78 -12.49
CA SER A 14 13.35 -0.15 -11.87
C SER A 14 13.32 1.37 -11.99
N THR A 15 12.81 1.92 -13.09
CA THR A 15 12.61 3.36 -13.29
C THR A 15 11.63 3.91 -12.26
N LEU A 16 10.48 3.26 -12.08
CA LEU A 16 9.50 3.64 -11.06
C LEU A 16 10.08 3.52 -9.65
N PHE A 17 10.81 2.45 -9.35
CA PHE A 17 11.46 2.29 -8.05
C PHE A 17 12.54 3.36 -7.79
N ASN A 18 13.29 3.77 -8.82
CA ASN A 18 14.24 4.88 -8.72
C ASN A 18 13.54 6.20 -8.41
N ALA A 19 12.40 6.49 -9.07
CA ALA A 19 11.58 7.66 -8.77
C ALA A 19 11.13 7.65 -7.29
N ILE A 20 10.63 6.51 -6.81
CA ILE A 20 10.24 6.31 -5.41
C ILE A 20 11.42 6.55 -4.46
N THR A 21 12.59 5.98 -4.73
CA THR A 21 13.77 6.12 -3.85
C THR A 21 14.33 7.53 -3.84
N LYS A 22 14.31 8.24 -4.98
CA LYS A 22 14.73 9.64 -5.07
C LYS A 22 13.78 10.55 -4.27
N ALA A 23 12.46 10.37 -4.41
CA ALA A 23 11.47 11.07 -3.61
C ALA A 23 11.65 10.81 -2.10
N GLY A 24 11.99 9.57 -1.74
CA GLY A 24 12.32 9.19 -0.37
C GLY A 24 13.64 9.80 0.15
N ALA A 25 14.65 9.95 -0.70
CA ALA A 25 15.94 10.52 -0.31
C ALA A 25 15.82 12.02 0.05
N GLN A 26 14.94 12.77 -0.59
CA GLN A 26 14.61 14.14 -0.20
C GLN A 26 13.96 14.19 1.20
N ALA A 27 13.31 13.11 1.61
CA ALA A 27 12.69 12.93 2.93
C ALA A 27 13.63 12.28 3.97
N ALA A 28 14.88 11.92 3.63
CA ALA A 28 15.81 11.13 4.46
C ALA A 28 16.31 11.81 5.75
N ASN A 29 15.86 13.03 6.04
CA ASN A 29 16.10 13.70 7.33
C ASN A 29 15.21 13.17 8.47
N TYR A 30 14.41 12.12 8.23
CA TYR A 30 13.55 11.52 9.24
C TYR A 30 14.32 10.48 10.06
N PRO A 31 14.34 10.59 11.42
CA PRO A 31 14.99 9.61 12.29
C PRO A 31 14.27 8.24 12.18
N PHE A 32 15.07 7.17 12.22
CA PHE A 32 14.65 5.75 12.17
C PHE A 32 14.47 5.10 10.79
N CYS A 33 14.88 5.74 9.69
CA CYS A 33 14.96 5.06 8.40
C CYS A 33 16.28 4.29 8.29
N THR A 34 16.24 2.99 8.48
CA THR A 34 17.36 2.12 8.10
C THR A 34 17.27 1.89 6.60
N ILE A 35 18.28 2.31 5.84
CA ILE A 35 18.32 2.10 4.38
C ILE A 35 18.73 0.63 4.16
N GLU A 36 17.78 -0.23 3.89
CA GLU A 36 18.04 -1.57 3.40
C GLU A 36 18.20 -1.53 1.87
N PRO A 37 19.10 -2.35 1.28
CA PRO A 37 19.18 -2.48 -0.17
C PRO A 37 17.80 -2.85 -0.77
N ASN A 38 17.42 -2.21 -1.86
CA ASN A 38 16.14 -2.40 -2.55
C ASN A 38 14.89 -1.99 -1.76
N THR A 39 15.02 -1.09 -0.78
CA THR A 39 13.90 -0.53 -0.03
C THR A 39 13.86 0.98 -0.20
N GLY A 40 12.70 1.52 -0.56
CA GLY A 40 12.41 2.96 -0.65
C GLY A 40 11.37 3.35 0.39
N ILE A 41 11.69 4.32 1.25
CA ILE A 41 10.74 4.89 2.22
C ILE A 41 10.33 6.27 1.72
N VAL A 42 9.03 6.48 1.51
CA VAL A 42 8.50 7.73 0.96
C VAL A 42 7.46 8.36 1.87
N PRO A 43 7.40 9.68 1.93
CA PRO A 43 6.34 10.37 2.63
C PRO A 43 5.00 10.15 1.93
N VAL A 44 3.94 10.00 2.73
CA VAL A 44 2.56 10.00 2.23
C VAL A 44 2.13 11.47 2.05
N PRO A 45 1.71 11.88 0.86
CA PRO A 45 1.19 13.22 0.63
C PRO A 45 -0.03 13.49 1.52
N ASP A 46 0.01 14.54 2.34
CA ASP A 46 -1.08 14.93 3.22
C ASP A 46 -1.13 16.45 3.40
N ASN A 47 -1.95 17.11 2.61
CA ASN A 47 -2.11 18.57 2.65
C ASN A 47 -2.56 19.10 4.03
N ARG A 48 -3.17 18.24 4.86
CA ARG A 48 -3.59 18.62 6.22
C ARG A 48 -2.39 18.95 7.09
N LEU A 49 -1.29 18.23 6.91
CA LEU A 49 -0.06 18.44 7.65
C LEU A 49 0.59 19.79 7.30
N ASP A 50 0.53 20.17 6.02
CA ASP A 50 1.07 21.45 5.54
C ASP A 50 0.27 22.64 6.10
N VAL A 51 -1.06 22.53 6.14
CA VAL A 51 -1.92 23.56 6.74
C VAL A 51 -1.63 23.69 8.26
N LEU A 52 -1.46 22.58 8.96
CA LEU A 52 -1.09 22.60 10.38
C LEU A 52 0.30 23.19 10.60
N ALA A 53 1.24 22.93 9.70
CA ALA A 53 2.57 23.53 9.75
C ALA A 53 2.53 25.06 9.59
N GLN A 54 1.68 25.56 8.71
CA GLN A 54 1.45 27.00 8.57
C GLN A 54 0.82 27.61 9.83
N MET A 55 -0.16 26.93 10.44
CA MET A 55 -0.86 27.41 11.64
C MET A 55 0.03 27.46 12.88
N TYR A 56 0.87 26.45 13.07
CA TYR A 56 1.65 26.27 14.32
C TYR A 56 3.12 26.72 14.18
N SER A 57 3.62 26.95 12.97
CA SER A 57 5.03 27.28 12.65
C SER A 57 6.00 26.39 13.44
N PRO A 58 5.89 25.04 13.31
CA PRO A 58 6.65 24.10 14.12
C PRO A 58 8.13 24.10 13.74
N LYS A 59 8.99 23.68 14.68
CA LYS A 59 10.40 23.45 14.38
C LYS A 59 10.62 22.28 13.41
N LYS A 60 9.66 21.34 13.38
CA LYS A 60 9.75 20.14 12.57
C LYS A 60 8.38 19.70 12.05
N VAL A 61 8.35 19.24 10.80
CA VAL A 61 7.18 18.58 10.17
C VAL A 61 7.57 17.15 9.83
N THR A 62 6.76 16.18 10.27
CA THR A 62 7.03 14.76 10.05
C THR A 62 5.81 14.08 9.42
N PRO A 63 5.82 13.76 8.13
CA PRO A 63 4.73 13.06 7.45
C PRO A 63 4.66 11.58 7.86
N ALA A 64 3.54 10.95 7.58
CA ALA A 64 3.45 9.50 7.54
C ALA A 64 4.31 8.94 6.40
N THR A 65 4.75 7.70 6.51
CA THR A 65 5.59 7.08 5.48
C THR A 65 5.09 5.71 5.09
N VAL A 66 5.35 5.33 3.84
CA VAL A 66 5.14 3.99 3.28
C VAL A 66 6.47 3.45 2.77
N GLU A 67 6.66 2.16 2.91
CA GLU A 67 7.86 1.44 2.50
C GLU A 67 7.56 0.63 1.24
N PHE A 68 8.36 0.85 0.19
CA PHE A 68 8.34 0.08 -1.04
C PHE A 68 9.59 -0.80 -1.13
N VAL A 69 9.42 -2.04 -1.57
CA VAL A 69 10.50 -3.01 -1.75
C VAL A 69 10.57 -3.41 -3.22
N ASP A 70 11.72 -3.21 -3.85
CA ASP A 70 11.94 -3.72 -5.20
C ASP A 70 12.12 -5.24 -5.16
N ILE A 71 11.15 -5.96 -5.68
CA ILE A 71 11.20 -7.41 -5.79
C ILE A 71 11.77 -7.74 -7.18
N ALA A 72 12.91 -8.42 -7.20
CA ALA A 72 13.58 -8.82 -8.44
C ALA A 72 12.60 -9.54 -9.38
N GLY A 73 12.67 -9.20 -10.68
CA GLY A 73 11.71 -9.66 -11.68
C GLY A 73 11.56 -11.17 -11.73
N LEU A 74 10.35 -11.62 -12.01
CA LEU A 74 9.98 -13.03 -12.16
C LEU A 74 10.63 -13.59 -13.44
N VAL A 75 11.24 -14.77 -13.32
CA VAL A 75 11.57 -15.62 -14.46
C VAL A 75 10.52 -16.73 -14.51
N LYS A 76 9.96 -17.03 -15.71
CA LYS A 76 9.04 -18.16 -15.90
C LYS A 76 9.60 -19.44 -15.25
N GLY A 77 8.77 -20.15 -14.47
CA GLY A 77 9.18 -21.35 -13.73
C GLY A 77 9.63 -21.11 -12.30
N ALA A 78 9.36 -19.93 -11.73
CA ALA A 78 9.70 -19.59 -10.35
C ALA A 78 9.10 -20.57 -9.32
N SER A 79 7.90 -21.07 -9.59
CA SER A 79 7.18 -22.04 -8.75
C SER A 79 7.82 -23.44 -8.77
N ARG A 80 8.64 -23.78 -9.78
CA ARG A 80 9.30 -25.09 -9.91
C ARG A 80 10.58 -25.24 -9.08
N GLY A 81 10.92 -24.23 -8.26
CA GLY A 81 11.95 -24.37 -7.23
C GLY A 81 13.40 -24.14 -7.67
N GLU A 82 13.66 -23.57 -8.84
CA GLU A 82 15.02 -23.25 -9.27
C GLU A 82 15.44 -21.83 -8.80
N GLY A 83 16.30 -21.77 -7.79
CA GLY A 83 17.17 -20.64 -7.39
C GLY A 83 16.48 -19.27 -7.22
N LEU A 84 16.38 -18.47 -8.29
CA LEU A 84 15.86 -17.11 -8.27
C LEU A 84 14.34 -17.04 -8.02
N GLY A 85 13.58 -18.05 -8.45
CA GLY A 85 12.13 -18.11 -8.25
C GLY A 85 11.75 -18.21 -6.78
N ASN A 86 12.44 -19.03 -6.00
CA ASN A 86 12.20 -19.15 -4.56
C ASN A 86 12.46 -17.84 -3.80
N LYS A 87 13.48 -17.06 -4.22
CA LYS A 87 13.75 -15.74 -3.64
C LYS A 87 12.62 -14.75 -3.95
N PHE A 88 12.12 -14.74 -5.18
CA PHE A 88 11.00 -13.92 -5.58
C PHE A 88 9.75 -14.20 -4.72
N LEU A 89 9.36 -15.47 -4.60
CA LEU A 89 8.23 -15.88 -3.77
C LEU A 89 8.42 -15.56 -2.29
N SER A 90 9.67 -15.67 -1.78
CA SER A 90 10.00 -15.32 -0.40
C SER A 90 9.81 -13.82 -0.16
N HIS A 91 10.30 -12.97 -1.05
CA HIS A 91 10.14 -11.51 -0.93
C HIS A 91 8.67 -11.10 -1.00
N ILE A 92 7.84 -11.74 -1.87
CA ILE A 92 6.40 -11.46 -1.88
C ILE A 92 5.75 -11.85 -0.55
N ARG A 93 6.20 -12.92 0.13
CA ARG A 93 5.65 -13.27 1.45
C ARG A 93 5.89 -12.20 2.51
N GLU A 94 6.98 -11.47 2.43
CA GLU A 94 7.41 -10.47 3.41
C GLU A 94 6.69 -9.11 3.29
N VAL A 95 6.00 -8.86 2.16
CA VAL A 95 5.28 -7.62 1.93
C VAL A 95 3.79 -7.75 2.25
N ASP A 96 3.13 -6.64 2.55
CA ASP A 96 1.72 -6.61 2.95
C ASP A 96 0.78 -6.47 1.74
N ALA A 97 1.22 -5.82 0.66
CA ALA A 97 0.50 -5.65 -0.60
C ALA A 97 1.47 -5.60 -1.79
N ILE A 98 0.94 -5.66 -3.00
CA ILE A 98 1.70 -5.72 -4.24
C ILE A 98 1.36 -4.52 -5.13
N VAL A 99 2.38 -3.85 -5.65
CA VAL A 99 2.28 -2.93 -6.79
C VAL A 99 2.79 -3.65 -8.02
N HIS A 100 1.89 -4.03 -8.91
CA HIS A 100 2.22 -4.76 -10.13
C HIS A 100 2.39 -3.77 -11.29
N VAL A 101 3.64 -3.52 -11.68
CA VAL A 101 3.97 -2.65 -12.81
C VAL A 101 3.75 -3.39 -14.11
N VAL A 102 2.89 -2.84 -14.97
CA VAL A 102 2.47 -3.43 -16.24
C VAL A 102 2.85 -2.49 -17.37
N ARG A 103 3.51 -3.01 -18.40
CA ARG A 103 3.90 -2.23 -19.57
C ARG A 103 2.69 -1.94 -20.45
N CYS A 104 2.37 -0.65 -20.62
CA CYS A 104 1.27 -0.15 -21.46
C CYS A 104 1.77 0.85 -22.52
N PHE A 105 3.03 0.73 -22.95
CA PHE A 105 3.66 1.59 -23.96
C PHE A 105 4.44 0.78 -24.99
N GLU A 106 4.57 1.33 -26.19
CA GLU A 106 5.41 0.79 -27.27
C GLU A 106 6.73 1.56 -27.32
N ASP A 107 7.84 0.83 -27.43
CA ASP A 107 9.17 1.40 -27.67
C ASP A 107 10.02 0.36 -28.39
N GLU A 108 10.47 0.71 -29.59
CA GLU A 108 11.28 -0.18 -30.45
C GLU A 108 12.66 -0.50 -29.86
N ASN A 109 13.16 0.37 -28.98
CA ASN A 109 14.46 0.20 -28.32
C ASN A 109 14.39 -0.69 -27.08
N ILE A 110 13.19 -0.95 -26.56
CA ILE A 110 12.96 -1.73 -25.34
C ILE A 110 12.33 -3.06 -25.71
N ILE A 111 13.13 -4.13 -25.72
CA ILE A 111 12.68 -5.47 -26.09
C ILE A 111 11.72 -6.01 -25.02
N HIS A 112 10.55 -6.50 -25.46
CA HIS A 112 9.64 -7.25 -24.59
C HIS A 112 10.07 -8.73 -24.49
N VAL A 113 9.95 -9.33 -23.29
CA VAL A 113 10.39 -10.72 -23.03
C VAL A 113 9.69 -11.74 -23.95
N ASP A 114 8.40 -11.54 -24.23
CA ASP A 114 7.60 -12.41 -25.09
C ASP A 114 7.45 -11.87 -26.54
N GLY A 115 8.22 -10.83 -26.91
CA GLY A 115 8.27 -10.28 -28.28
C GLY A 115 7.09 -9.41 -28.71
N SER A 116 6.04 -9.31 -27.89
CA SER A 116 4.87 -8.43 -28.12
C SER A 116 4.35 -7.91 -26.78
N ILE A 117 3.74 -6.73 -26.82
CA ILE A 117 3.11 -6.13 -25.63
C ILE A 117 1.71 -6.68 -25.52
N ASP A 118 1.40 -7.29 -24.37
CA ASP A 118 0.08 -7.78 -23.99
C ASP A 118 -0.06 -7.71 -22.47
N PRO A 119 -0.61 -6.59 -21.96
CA PRO A 119 -0.73 -6.36 -20.53
C PRO A 119 -1.48 -7.45 -19.77
N LYS A 120 -2.52 -8.02 -20.36
CA LYS A 120 -3.32 -9.09 -19.75
C LYS A 120 -2.48 -10.36 -19.57
N ARG A 121 -1.83 -10.83 -20.64
CA ARG A 121 -0.91 -11.98 -20.60
C ARG A 121 0.20 -11.75 -19.56
N ASP A 122 0.77 -10.55 -19.51
CA ASP A 122 1.89 -10.23 -18.63
C ASP A 122 1.48 -10.29 -17.16
N ILE A 123 0.26 -9.84 -16.85
CA ILE A 123 -0.34 -9.98 -15.51
C ILE A 123 -0.59 -11.46 -15.18
N GLU A 124 -1.23 -12.18 -16.10
CA GLU A 124 -1.57 -13.60 -15.94
C GLU A 124 -0.33 -14.48 -15.70
N VAL A 125 0.79 -14.18 -16.34
CA VAL A 125 2.07 -14.91 -16.15
C VAL A 125 2.55 -14.81 -14.69
N ILE A 126 2.58 -13.62 -14.11
CA ILE A 126 2.98 -13.44 -12.70
C ILE A 126 1.95 -14.08 -11.78
N GLN A 127 0.67 -13.85 -12.03
CA GLN A 127 -0.42 -14.36 -11.23
C GLN A 127 -0.42 -15.89 -11.17
N LEU A 128 -0.19 -16.55 -12.31
CA LEU A 128 -0.11 -18.01 -12.38
C LEU A 128 1.02 -18.59 -11.53
N GLU A 129 2.20 -17.97 -11.53
CA GLU A 129 3.31 -18.42 -10.69
C GLU A 129 2.99 -18.29 -9.18
N LEU A 130 2.29 -17.23 -8.79
CA LEU A 130 1.83 -17.07 -7.40
C LEU A 130 0.75 -18.08 -7.04
N ILE A 131 -0.19 -18.34 -7.93
CA ILE A 131 -1.25 -19.36 -7.78
C ILE A 131 -0.66 -20.75 -7.59
N LEU A 132 0.33 -21.13 -8.40
CA LEU A 132 0.99 -22.44 -8.29
C LEU A 132 1.68 -22.63 -6.93
N ALA A 133 2.33 -21.56 -6.41
CA ALA A 133 2.94 -21.60 -5.09
C ALA A 133 1.89 -21.70 -3.95
N ASP A 134 0.74 -21.05 -4.13
CA ASP A 134 -0.37 -21.10 -3.17
C ASP A 134 -1.07 -22.46 -3.21
N LEU A 135 -1.24 -23.06 -4.38
CA LEU A 135 -1.79 -24.43 -4.51
C LEU A 135 -1.01 -25.43 -3.68
N GLU A 136 0.31 -25.40 -3.71
CA GLU A 136 1.15 -26.27 -2.88
C GLU A 136 0.91 -26.02 -1.39
N THR A 137 0.78 -24.75 -0.99
CA THR A 137 0.51 -24.37 0.41
C THR A 137 -0.87 -24.84 0.87
N VAL A 138 -1.90 -24.57 0.06
CA VAL A 138 -3.30 -24.96 0.34
C VAL A 138 -3.44 -26.46 0.43
N GLN A 139 -2.87 -27.21 -0.52
CA GLN A 139 -2.92 -28.67 -0.51
C GLN A 139 -2.32 -29.25 0.78
N LYS A 140 -1.11 -28.80 1.17
CA LYS A 140 -0.48 -29.24 2.44
C LYS A 140 -1.34 -28.94 3.67
N ARG A 141 -2.00 -27.77 3.72
CA ARG A 141 -2.88 -27.37 4.81
C ARG A 141 -4.14 -28.22 4.84
N THR A 142 -4.79 -28.42 3.69
CA THR A 142 -5.99 -29.24 3.54
C THR A 142 -5.75 -30.69 3.96
N ASP A 143 -4.66 -31.31 3.50
CA ASP A 143 -4.31 -32.68 3.87
C ASP A 143 -4.05 -32.81 5.37
N LYS A 144 -3.36 -31.84 5.98
CA LYS A 144 -3.15 -31.81 7.42
C LYS A 144 -4.48 -31.68 8.17
N ALA A 145 -5.38 -30.77 7.75
CA ALA A 145 -6.69 -30.60 8.37
C ALA A 145 -7.54 -31.88 8.26
N ARG A 146 -7.57 -32.53 7.09
CA ARG A 146 -8.24 -33.83 6.88
C ARG A 146 -7.69 -34.92 7.81
N HIS A 147 -6.38 -34.97 7.99
CA HIS A 147 -5.76 -35.97 8.86
C HIS A 147 -6.13 -35.74 10.33
N LEU A 148 -6.15 -34.52 10.80
CA LEU A 148 -6.54 -34.16 12.16
C LEU A 148 -8.05 -34.32 12.39
N PHE A 149 -8.88 -34.07 11.39
CA PHE A 149 -10.32 -34.29 11.48
C PHE A 149 -10.69 -35.75 11.74
N ARG A 150 -9.91 -36.72 11.26
CA ARG A 150 -10.12 -38.16 11.61
C ARG A 150 -10.07 -38.43 13.11
N GLY A 151 -9.47 -37.52 13.89
CA GLY A 151 -9.50 -37.51 15.36
C GLY A 151 -10.74 -36.86 15.98
N GLY A 152 -11.73 -36.39 15.17
CA GLY A 152 -12.99 -35.83 15.64
C GLY A 152 -13.04 -34.33 15.89
N ASP A 153 -12.01 -33.58 15.49
CA ASP A 153 -11.98 -32.11 15.63
C ASP A 153 -12.82 -31.40 14.55
N LYS A 154 -13.96 -30.83 14.97
CA LYS A 154 -14.89 -30.13 14.08
C LYS A 154 -14.29 -28.86 13.42
N LYS A 155 -13.33 -28.20 14.07
CA LYS A 155 -12.66 -27.04 13.46
C LYS A 155 -11.82 -27.47 12.26
N MET A 156 -11.18 -28.63 12.35
CA MET A 156 -10.40 -29.19 11.25
C MET A 156 -11.27 -29.61 10.07
N ALA A 157 -12.54 -29.97 10.31
CA ALA A 157 -13.48 -30.28 9.24
C ALA A 157 -13.78 -29.02 8.40
N ALA A 158 -14.10 -27.91 9.07
CA ALA A 158 -14.36 -26.63 8.39
C ALA A 158 -13.11 -26.10 7.65
N GLU A 159 -11.92 -26.25 8.26
CA GLU A 159 -10.65 -25.88 7.62
C GLU A 159 -10.36 -26.75 6.38
N ALA A 160 -10.66 -28.05 6.42
CA ALA A 160 -10.49 -28.93 5.28
C ALA A 160 -11.45 -28.58 4.13
N GLU A 161 -12.73 -28.33 4.43
CA GLU A 161 -13.74 -27.91 3.43
C GLU A 161 -13.37 -26.57 2.77
N LEU A 162 -12.94 -25.60 3.57
CA LEU A 162 -12.43 -24.30 3.07
C LEU A 162 -11.22 -24.51 2.16
N GLY A 163 -10.28 -25.37 2.55
CA GLY A 163 -9.10 -25.70 1.75
C GLY A 163 -9.46 -26.35 0.41
N GLU A 164 -10.46 -27.25 0.36
CA GLU A 164 -10.94 -27.87 -0.89
C GLU A 164 -11.55 -26.82 -1.84
N ARG A 165 -12.37 -25.92 -1.29
CA ARG A 165 -12.96 -24.82 -2.08
C ARG A 165 -11.89 -23.88 -2.64
N LEU A 166 -10.93 -23.53 -1.82
CA LEU A 166 -9.84 -22.65 -2.21
C LEU A 166 -8.92 -23.32 -3.24
N GLN A 167 -8.64 -24.61 -3.08
CA GLN A 167 -7.87 -25.37 -4.07
C GLN A 167 -8.58 -25.37 -5.44
N ALA A 168 -9.88 -25.66 -5.48
CA ALA A 168 -10.66 -25.62 -6.72
C ALA A 168 -10.69 -24.23 -7.37
N HIS A 169 -10.72 -23.15 -6.54
CA HIS A 169 -10.68 -21.79 -7.01
C HIS A 169 -9.32 -21.43 -7.65
N LEU A 170 -8.22 -21.83 -7.01
CA LEU A 170 -6.86 -21.63 -7.54
C LEU A 170 -6.59 -22.50 -8.78
N GLU A 171 -7.10 -23.75 -8.84
CA GLU A 171 -7.02 -24.63 -10.03
C GLU A 171 -7.78 -24.04 -11.24
N ALA A 172 -8.77 -23.18 -10.99
CA ALA A 172 -9.45 -22.41 -12.03
C ALA A 172 -8.69 -21.11 -12.39
N GLU A 173 -7.41 -20.99 -12.02
CA GLU A 173 -6.52 -19.85 -12.28
C GLU A 173 -7.01 -18.52 -11.66
N LYS A 174 -7.80 -18.59 -10.59
CA LYS A 174 -8.31 -17.43 -9.88
C LYS A 174 -7.52 -17.19 -8.59
N PRO A 175 -7.06 -15.95 -8.33
CA PRO A 175 -6.31 -15.64 -7.12
C PRO A 175 -7.18 -15.76 -5.86
N ALA A 176 -6.59 -16.13 -4.73
CA ALA A 176 -7.30 -16.37 -3.48
C ALA A 176 -8.16 -15.16 -3.03
N ARG A 177 -7.69 -13.92 -3.25
CA ARG A 177 -8.40 -12.68 -2.92
C ARG A 177 -9.77 -12.53 -3.59
N THR A 178 -10.01 -13.24 -4.72
CA THR A 178 -11.28 -13.18 -5.44
C THR A 178 -12.29 -14.26 -4.99
N MET A 179 -11.90 -15.16 -4.09
CA MET A 179 -12.82 -16.16 -3.55
C MET A 179 -13.76 -15.53 -2.50
N PRO A 180 -15.09 -15.66 -2.64
CA PRO A 180 -16.00 -15.23 -1.58
C PRO A 180 -15.79 -16.03 -0.29
N MET A 181 -15.47 -15.34 0.79
CA MET A 181 -15.21 -15.91 2.12
C MET A 181 -15.94 -15.12 3.20
N THR A 182 -16.44 -15.82 4.23
CA THR A 182 -16.91 -15.20 5.47
C THR A 182 -15.74 -14.62 6.27
N ASP A 183 -16.02 -13.78 7.27
CA ASP A 183 -14.95 -13.18 8.10
C ASP A 183 -14.20 -14.26 8.91
N ASP A 184 -14.88 -15.32 9.34
CA ASP A 184 -14.26 -16.46 10.03
C ASP A 184 -13.33 -17.24 9.08
N GLU A 185 -13.75 -17.46 7.84
CA GLU A 185 -12.94 -18.10 6.80
C GLU A 185 -11.71 -17.25 6.44
N LYS A 186 -11.88 -15.93 6.29
CA LYS A 186 -10.77 -15.00 6.09
C LYS A 186 -9.76 -15.06 7.23
N ALA A 187 -10.23 -15.12 8.47
CA ALA A 187 -9.34 -15.25 9.63
C ALA A 187 -8.50 -16.53 9.58
N ILE A 188 -9.05 -17.63 9.06
CA ILE A 188 -8.32 -18.89 8.85
C ILE A 188 -7.29 -18.73 7.73
N VAL A 189 -7.70 -18.22 6.56
CA VAL A 189 -6.85 -18.06 5.36
C VAL A 189 -5.71 -17.07 5.61
N ASN A 190 -5.93 -16.01 6.36
CA ASN A 190 -4.87 -15.09 6.79
C ASN A 190 -3.71 -15.81 7.49
N GLY A 191 -4.00 -16.87 8.28
CA GLY A 191 -2.99 -17.70 8.91
C GLY A 191 -2.23 -18.63 7.96
N TRP A 192 -2.61 -18.67 6.68
CA TRP A 192 -1.94 -19.49 5.66
C TRP A 192 -0.87 -18.71 4.89
N PHE A 193 -0.89 -17.37 4.97
CA PHE A 193 0.07 -16.46 4.33
C PHE A 193 0.15 -16.67 2.81
N LEU A 194 -1.00 -16.77 2.16
CA LEU A 194 -1.09 -16.94 0.72
C LEU A 194 -0.59 -15.70 -0.02
N LEU A 195 0.06 -15.93 -1.15
CA LEU A 195 0.62 -14.86 -1.99
C LEU A 195 -0.48 -14.14 -2.77
N THR A 196 -1.46 -14.91 -3.28
CA THR A 196 -2.56 -14.39 -4.09
C THR A 196 -3.73 -13.85 -3.25
N ASP A 197 -3.68 -13.96 -1.92
CA ASP A 197 -4.63 -13.29 -1.01
C ASP A 197 -4.24 -11.84 -0.73
N LYS A 198 -2.98 -11.46 -1.01
CA LYS A 198 -2.50 -10.09 -0.84
C LYS A 198 -3.24 -9.12 -1.77
N PRO A 199 -3.58 -7.90 -1.27
CA PRO A 199 -4.12 -6.83 -2.10
C PRO A 199 -3.13 -6.45 -3.21
N VAL A 200 -3.66 -6.09 -4.38
CA VAL A 200 -2.86 -5.70 -5.56
C VAL A 200 -3.35 -4.37 -6.11
N ILE A 201 -2.41 -3.51 -6.44
CA ILE A 201 -2.59 -2.34 -7.32
C ILE A 201 -1.85 -2.60 -8.61
N TYR A 202 -2.51 -2.39 -9.75
CA TYR A 202 -1.87 -2.42 -11.06
C TYR A 202 -1.38 -1.01 -11.40
N ALA A 203 -0.07 -0.86 -11.61
CA ALA A 203 0.53 0.37 -12.11
C ALA A 203 0.71 0.24 -13.64
N ALA A 204 -0.25 0.76 -14.39
CA ALA A 204 -0.22 0.80 -15.86
C ALA A 204 0.81 1.85 -16.29
N ASN A 205 2.00 1.39 -16.70
CA ASN A 205 3.09 2.27 -17.10
C ASN A 205 2.94 2.61 -18.60
N ILE A 206 2.61 3.88 -18.87
CA ILE A 206 2.41 4.43 -20.22
C ILE A 206 3.65 5.21 -20.72
N ALA A 207 3.69 5.55 -21.99
CA ALA A 207 4.71 6.44 -22.54
C ALA A 207 4.53 7.87 -21.98
N ASP A 208 5.62 8.63 -21.94
CA ASP A 208 5.63 10.04 -21.55
C ASP A 208 4.74 10.91 -22.47
N SER A 209 4.73 10.59 -23.77
CA SER A 209 3.87 11.25 -24.75
C SER A 209 2.37 11.05 -24.58
N ASP A 210 1.97 10.05 -23.80
CA ASP A 210 0.57 9.63 -23.64
C ASP A 210 -0.03 10.11 -22.30
N VAL A 211 0.76 10.85 -21.51
CA VAL A 211 0.30 11.40 -20.22
C VAL A 211 -0.60 12.62 -20.44
N GLY A 212 -1.74 12.65 -19.76
CA GLY A 212 -2.70 13.75 -19.80
C GLY A 212 -4.10 13.33 -20.22
N GLU A 213 -4.78 14.20 -20.99
CA GLU A 213 -6.15 13.92 -21.44
C GLU A 213 -6.22 12.65 -22.30
N GLY A 214 -7.09 11.71 -21.93
CA GLY A 214 -7.32 10.48 -22.69
C GLY A 214 -6.41 9.30 -22.32
N GLU A 215 -5.53 9.44 -21.33
CA GLU A 215 -4.67 8.32 -20.86
C GLU A 215 -5.48 7.09 -20.45
N GLU A 216 -6.70 7.29 -19.96
CA GLU A 216 -7.62 6.19 -19.58
C GLU A 216 -8.20 5.43 -20.78
N ASP A 217 -8.18 6.06 -21.95
CA ASP A 217 -8.74 5.50 -23.20
C ASP A 217 -7.74 4.66 -24.00
N LEU A 218 -6.48 4.66 -23.58
CA LEU A 218 -5.43 3.86 -24.23
C LEU A 218 -5.79 2.37 -24.22
N PRO A 219 -5.63 1.65 -25.34
CA PRO A 219 -6.05 0.25 -25.46
C PRO A 219 -5.43 -0.67 -24.42
N TYR A 220 -4.14 -0.49 -24.12
CA TYR A 220 -3.43 -1.30 -23.13
C TYR A 220 -3.89 -0.99 -21.70
N VAL A 221 -4.20 0.28 -21.39
CA VAL A 221 -4.75 0.69 -20.10
C VAL A 221 -6.14 0.10 -19.89
N LYS A 222 -7.00 0.12 -20.94
CA LYS A 222 -8.33 -0.51 -20.90
C LYS A 222 -8.24 -2.01 -20.61
N ALA A 223 -7.30 -2.71 -21.23
CA ALA A 223 -7.12 -4.14 -20.99
C ALA A 223 -6.71 -4.44 -19.53
N VAL A 224 -5.88 -3.58 -18.91
CA VAL A 224 -5.54 -3.70 -17.48
C VAL A 224 -6.75 -3.40 -16.61
N LYS A 225 -7.54 -2.36 -16.92
CA LYS A 225 -8.75 -1.99 -16.17
C LYS A 225 -9.80 -3.10 -16.20
N GLU A 226 -10.07 -3.69 -17.35
CA GLU A 226 -11.02 -4.81 -17.49
C GLU A 226 -10.65 -6.00 -16.61
N LEU A 227 -9.36 -6.36 -16.55
CA LEU A 227 -8.87 -7.43 -15.69
C LEU A 227 -9.01 -7.05 -14.22
N ALA A 228 -8.57 -5.85 -13.85
CA ALA A 228 -8.59 -5.35 -12.47
C ALA A 228 -10.02 -5.25 -11.92
N ASP A 229 -10.97 -4.79 -12.72
CA ASP A 229 -12.40 -4.72 -12.36
C ASP A 229 -12.96 -6.11 -12.05
N GLY A 230 -12.57 -7.11 -12.84
CA GLY A 230 -12.94 -8.52 -12.62
C GLY A 230 -12.43 -9.08 -11.28
N GLU A 231 -11.38 -8.50 -10.73
CA GLU A 231 -10.77 -8.91 -9.44
C GLU A 231 -11.08 -7.97 -8.29
N GLY A 232 -11.71 -6.83 -8.55
CA GLY A 232 -11.92 -5.76 -7.56
C GLY A 232 -10.63 -5.05 -7.17
N SER A 233 -9.62 -5.04 -8.05
CA SER A 233 -8.33 -4.37 -7.84
C SER A 233 -8.34 -2.97 -8.46
N GLN A 234 -7.47 -2.08 -7.95
CA GLN A 234 -7.32 -0.71 -8.48
C GLN A 234 -6.25 -0.65 -9.57
N VAL A 235 -6.44 0.28 -10.53
CA VAL A 235 -5.46 0.60 -11.57
C VAL A 235 -5.01 2.05 -11.41
N PHE A 236 -3.69 2.27 -11.43
CA PHE A 236 -3.08 3.58 -11.47
C PHE A 236 -2.29 3.72 -12.75
N ILE A 237 -2.51 4.83 -13.46
CA ILE A 237 -1.77 5.17 -14.66
C ILE A 237 -0.60 6.02 -14.24
N VAL A 238 0.60 5.64 -14.67
CA VAL A 238 1.84 6.37 -14.40
C VAL A 238 2.73 6.34 -15.64
N SER A 239 3.54 7.37 -15.85
CA SER A 239 4.74 7.27 -16.67
C SER A 239 5.95 7.21 -15.74
N ALA A 240 6.59 6.05 -15.67
CA ALA A 240 7.75 5.88 -14.81
C ALA A 240 8.90 6.82 -15.18
N GLN A 241 9.01 7.19 -16.45
CA GLN A 241 10.00 8.14 -16.94
C GLN A 241 9.71 9.55 -16.45
N ILE A 242 8.49 10.05 -16.60
CA ILE A 242 8.08 11.37 -16.07
C ILE A 242 8.26 11.40 -14.54
N GLU A 243 7.89 10.36 -13.82
CA GLU A 243 8.07 10.34 -12.37
C GLU A 243 9.55 10.37 -11.97
N GLU A 244 10.43 9.74 -12.75
CA GLU A 244 11.88 9.82 -12.52
C GLU A 244 12.44 11.22 -12.78
N GLU A 245 11.90 11.95 -13.75
CA GLU A 245 12.24 13.37 -14.03
C GLU A 245 11.73 14.27 -12.91
N ILE A 246 10.45 14.17 -12.54
CA ILE A 246 9.84 14.95 -11.44
C ILE A 246 10.60 14.76 -10.13
N ALA A 247 11.05 13.53 -9.84
CA ALA A 247 11.80 13.23 -8.62
C ALA A 247 13.18 13.93 -8.54
N GLN A 248 13.63 14.59 -9.60
CA GLN A 248 14.88 15.37 -9.65
C GLN A 248 14.63 16.88 -9.52
N MET A 249 13.38 17.32 -9.65
CA MET A 249 12.98 18.72 -9.62
C MET A 249 12.83 19.23 -8.18
N ASP A 250 13.00 20.52 -7.98
CA ASP A 250 12.57 21.15 -6.74
C ASP A 250 11.04 21.37 -6.72
N ALA A 251 10.50 21.89 -5.61
CA ALA A 251 9.07 22.02 -5.43
C ALA A 251 8.41 23.02 -6.41
N GLU A 252 9.12 24.08 -6.80
CA GLU A 252 8.61 25.08 -7.73
C GLU A 252 8.61 24.51 -9.14
N GLU A 253 9.72 23.92 -9.58
CA GLU A 253 9.87 23.25 -10.87
C GLU A 253 8.83 22.12 -11.04
N LYS A 254 8.63 21.28 -9.98
CA LYS A 254 7.61 20.22 -9.99
C LYS A 254 6.20 20.79 -10.23
N ASN A 255 5.83 21.86 -9.54
CA ASN A 255 4.51 22.47 -9.68
C ASN A 255 4.28 23.08 -11.07
N GLU A 256 5.29 23.76 -11.62
CA GLU A 256 5.23 24.30 -12.98
C GLU A 256 5.07 23.18 -14.01
N PHE A 257 5.88 22.14 -13.92
CA PHE A 257 5.85 21.00 -14.82
C PHE A 257 4.51 20.24 -14.77
N LEU A 258 3.98 19.97 -13.58
CA LEU A 258 2.66 19.34 -13.43
C LEU A 258 1.54 20.23 -14.00
N THR A 259 1.64 21.54 -13.84
CA THR A 259 0.67 22.50 -14.41
C THR A 259 0.71 22.49 -15.93
N GLU A 260 1.90 22.44 -16.55
CA GLU A 260 2.06 22.34 -18.00
C GLU A 260 1.46 21.04 -18.56
N LEU A 261 1.56 19.94 -17.82
CA LEU A 261 0.93 18.65 -18.18
C LEU A 261 -0.57 18.60 -17.87
N GLY A 262 -1.14 19.65 -17.27
CA GLY A 262 -2.55 19.65 -16.84
C GLY A 262 -2.86 18.74 -15.66
N LEU A 263 -1.84 18.34 -14.88
CA LEU A 263 -1.96 17.44 -13.76
C LEU A 263 -1.98 18.20 -12.43
N GLY A 264 -2.88 17.82 -11.53
CA GLY A 264 -2.93 18.40 -10.17
C GLY A 264 -1.93 17.75 -9.19
N GLN A 265 -1.54 16.50 -9.45
CA GLN A 265 -0.60 15.71 -8.65
C GLN A 265 0.16 14.74 -9.56
N SER A 266 1.37 14.33 -9.16
CA SER A 266 2.10 13.30 -9.89
C SER A 266 1.43 11.93 -9.78
N GLY A 267 1.68 11.05 -10.74
CA GLY A 267 1.21 9.68 -10.70
C GLY A 267 1.76 8.93 -9.49
N LEU A 268 3.01 9.22 -9.11
CA LEU A 268 3.65 8.64 -7.93
C LEU A 268 2.96 9.09 -6.63
N ASP A 269 2.63 10.38 -6.48
CA ASP A 269 1.92 10.87 -5.30
C ASP A 269 0.56 10.18 -5.15
N ARG A 270 -0.17 10.01 -6.27
CA ARG A 270 -1.44 9.27 -6.32
C ARG A 270 -1.25 7.79 -5.96
N LEU A 271 -0.21 7.14 -6.48
CA LEU A 271 0.09 5.74 -6.18
C LEU A 271 0.43 5.52 -4.70
N ILE A 272 1.20 6.44 -4.10
CA ILE A 272 1.56 6.37 -2.68
C ILE A 272 0.30 6.50 -1.81
N ALA A 273 -0.57 7.48 -2.10
CA ALA A 273 -1.81 7.68 -1.36
C ALA A 273 -2.75 6.46 -1.46
N ALA A 274 -2.93 5.91 -2.65
CA ALA A 274 -3.73 4.72 -2.87
C ALA A 274 -3.13 3.46 -2.21
N SER A 275 -1.82 3.32 -2.23
CA SER A 275 -1.12 2.24 -1.55
C SER A 275 -1.34 2.29 -0.04
N TYR A 276 -1.36 3.50 0.53
CA TYR A 276 -1.64 3.74 1.94
C TYR A 276 -3.07 3.31 2.30
N GLU A 277 -4.04 3.68 1.45
CA GLU A 277 -5.43 3.30 1.63
C GLU A 277 -5.67 1.79 1.44
N LEU A 278 -5.05 1.17 0.43
CA LEU A 278 -5.13 -0.27 0.15
C LEU A 278 -4.69 -1.11 1.36
N LEU A 279 -3.65 -0.65 2.06
CA LEU A 279 -3.17 -1.27 3.30
C LEU A 279 -4.11 -1.05 4.49
N GLY A 280 -5.25 -0.40 4.30
CA GLY A 280 -6.18 -0.05 5.36
C GLY A 280 -5.59 0.92 6.38
N LEU A 281 -4.62 1.73 5.94
CA LEU A 281 -3.95 2.72 6.79
C LEU A 281 -4.73 4.04 6.82
N MET A 282 -4.52 4.79 7.87
CA MET A 282 -4.97 6.16 8.03
C MET A 282 -4.02 6.90 8.97
N SER A 283 -4.14 8.22 9.02
CA SER A 283 -3.30 9.06 9.86
C SER A 283 -4.11 9.83 10.90
N PHE A 284 -3.69 9.78 12.15
CA PHE A 284 -4.04 10.84 13.11
C PHE A 284 -2.89 11.84 13.20
N LEU A 285 -3.18 13.04 13.65
CA LEU A 285 -2.25 14.16 13.63
C LEU A 285 -1.97 14.65 15.05
N THR A 286 -0.75 15.09 15.29
CA THR A 286 -0.37 15.89 16.46
C THR A 286 0.19 17.21 15.97
N ALA A 287 -0.25 18.33 16.57
CA ALA A 287 0.15 19.66 16.17
C ALA A 287 0.62 20.47 17.38
N GLY A 288 1.80 21.04 17.27
CA GLY A 288 2.40 21.86 18.32
C GLY A 288 3.61 22.65 17.81
N ALA A 289 4.14 23.56 18.63
CA ALA A 289 5.28 24.40 18.27
C ALA A 289 6.59 23.64 18.05
N ASP A 290 6.74 22.46 18.63
CA ASP A 290 7.95 21.65 18.44
C ASP A 290 7.85 20.75 17.21
N GLU A 291 6.70 20.10 16.99
CA GLU A 291 6.48 19.20 15.86
C GLU A 291 5.00 19.19 15.45
N CYS A 292 4.76 19.22 14.13
CA CYS A 292 3.53 18.74 13.50
C CYS A 292 3.83 17.39 12.86
N ARG A 293 3.02 16.36 13.20
CA ARG A 293 3.31 15.00 12.74
C ARG A 293 2.05 14.21 12.40
N ALA A 294 2.13 13.47 11.30
CA ALA A 294 1.15 12.45 10.92
C ALA A 294 1.62 11.07 11.43
N TRP A 295 0.73 10.36 12.11
CA TRP A 295 0.99 9.07 12.73
C TRP A 295 0.18 7.99 12.04
N THR A 296 0.85 7.00 11.49
CA THR A 296 0.22 5.88 10.78
C THR A 296 -0.41 4.89 11.75
N ILE A 297 -1.69 4.64 11.55
CA ILE A 297 -2.45 3.57 12.21
C ILE A 297 -3.30 2.80 11.20
N THR A 298 -3.78 1.63 11.56
CA THR A 298 -4.77 0.89 10.77
C THR A 298 -6.19 1.39 11.08
N LYS A 299 -7.06 1.37 10.08
CA LYS A 299 -8.50 1.65 10.27
C LYS A 299 -9.05 0.73 11.37
N GLY A 300 -9.84 1.27 12.28
CA GLY A 300 -10.38 0.55 13.44
C GLY A 300 -9.49 0.57 14.69
N THR A 301 -8.31 1.20 14.66
CA THR A 301 -7.42 1.34 15.83
C THR A 301 -8.09 2.19 16.92
N LYS A 302 -8.07 1.71 18.17
CA LYS A 302 -8.58 2.46 19.33
C LYS A 302 -7.54 3.44 19.88
N ALA A 303 -8.01 4.45 20.62
CA ALA A 303 -7.19 5.53 21.15
C ALA A 303 -5.96 5.08 21.98
N PRO A 304 -6.02 4.05 22.85
CA PRO A 304 -4.82 3.59 23.58
C PRO A 304 -3.73 3.04 22.64
N GLN A 305 -4.10 2.23 21.63
CA GLN A 305 -3.16 1.69 20.66
C GLN A 305 -2.58 2.79 19.75
N ALA A 306 -3.40 3.80 19.41
CA ALA A 306 -2.92 4.97 18.68
C ALA A 306 -1.89 5.77 19.53
N ALA A 307 -2.15 5.96 20.82
CA ALA A 307 -1.19 6.56 21.75
C ALA A 307 0.12 5.76 21.82
N GLY A 308 0.04 4.44 21.76
CA GLY A 308 1.18 3.51 21.70
C GLY A 308 2.08 3.72 20.49
N LYS A 309 1.57 4.26 19.38
CA LYS A 309 2.39 4.64 18.22
C LYS A 309 3.35 5.79 18.51
N ILE A 310 2.99 6.66 19.47
CA ILE A 310 3.85 7.74 19.91
C ILE A 310 4.91 7.20 20.89
N HIS A 311 4.45 6.48 21.92
CA HIS A 311 5.32 5.85 22.91
C HIS A 311 4.56 4.75 23.67
N THR A 312 5.22 3.65 24.02
CA THR A 312 4.61 2.54 24.76
C THR A 312 4.04 2.96 26.13
N ASP A 313 4.65 3.95 26.78
CA ASP A 313 4.15 4.47 28.04
C ASP A 313 2.82 5.20 27.88
N PHE A 314 2.57 5.84 26.73
CA PHE A 314 1.30 6.49 26.45
C PHE A 314 0.15 5.48 26.36
N GLU A 315 0.41 4.29 25.81
CA GLU A 315 -0.56 3.20 25.78
C GLU A 315 -0.83 2.64 27.18
N ARG A 316 0.24 2.35 27.93
CA ARG A 316 0.14 1.77 29.27
C ARG A 316 -0.55 2.71 30.26
N GLY A 317 -0.16 3.99 30.24
CA GLY A 317 -0.68 5.02 31.12
C GLY A 317 -1.89 5.77 30.59
N PHE A 318 -2.53 5.30 29.51
CA PHE A 318 -3.61 6.01 28.83
C PHE A 318 -4.75 6.36 29.77
N ILE A 319 -5.10 7.64 29.83
CA ILE A 319 -6.24 8.17 30.62
C ILE A 319 -7.38 8.52 29.63
N ARG A 320 -7.10 9.43 28.69
CA ARG A 320 -8.06 9.91 27.68
C ARG A 320 -7.33 10.55 26.51
N ALA A 321 -8.04 10.71 25.39
CA ALA A 321 -7.62 11.51 24.25
C ALA A 321 -8.46 12.79 24.17
N GLU A 322 -7.82 13.94 24.05
CA GLU A 322 -8.47 15.19 23.68
C GLU A 322 -8.41 15.29 22.17
N VAL A 323 -9.56 15.17 21.49
CA VAL A 323 -9.66 15.03 20.04
C VAL A 323 -10.42 16.20 19.45
N VAL A 324 -9.90 16.79 18.40
CA VAL A 324 -10.60 17.77 17.56
C VAL A 324 -10.50 17.34 16.09
N SER A 325 -11.56 17.57 15.31
CA SER A 325 -11.50 17.30 13.87
C SER A 325 -10.57 18.32 13.18
N TYR A 326 -9.97 17.90 12.07
CA TYR A 326 -9.16 18.80 11.26
C TYR A 326 -9.97 20.03 10.80
N ASP A 327 -11.20 19.81 10.33
CA ASP A 327 -12.06 20.87 9.82
C ASP A 327 -12.44 21.91 10.90
N ASP A 328 -12.76 21.46 12.10
CA ASP A 328 -13.06 22.36 13.23
C ASP A 328 -11.86 23.22 13.61
N LEU A 329 -10.68 22.58 13.69
CA LEU A 329 -9.45 23.30 14.07
C LEU A 329 -9.06 24.34 13.02
N THR A 330 -9.10 24.00 11.75
CA THR A 330 -8.73 24.92 10.66
C THR A 330 -9.74 26.05 10.49
N THR A 331 -11.03 25.77 10.67
CA THR A 331 -12.10 26.77 10.61
C THR A 331 -11.99 27.79 11.76
N LEU A 332 -11.67 27.35 12.98
CA LEU A 332 -11.59 28.23 14.16
C LEU A 332 -10.18 28.81 14.40
N GLY A 333 -9.18 28.31 13.71
CA GLY A 333 -7.82 28.83 13.71
C GLY A 333 -6.99 28.51 14.96
N SER A 334 -7.56 27.92 16.03
CA SER A 334 -6.80 27.55 17.21
C SER A 334 -7.50 26.50 18.08
N MET A 335 -6.71 25.70 18.79
CA MET A 335 -7.20 24.72 19.77
C MET A 335 -7.99 25.39 20.91
N ASN A 336 -7.63 26.62 21.32
CA ASN A 336 -8.36 27.35 22.36
C ASN A 336 -9.76 27.75 21.87
N ALA A 337 -9.89 28.25 20.66
CA ALA A 337 -11.20 28.56 20.08
C ALA A 337 -12.10 27.30 19.95
N CYS A 338 -11.51 26.16 19.58
CA CYS A 338 -12.23 24.89 19.59
C CYS A 338 -12.69 24.47 20.99
N LYS A 339 -11.88 24.69 22.03
CA LYS A 339 -12.26 24.42 23.43
C LYS A 339 -13.42 25.33 23.90
N GLU A 340 -13.35 26.61 23.60
CA GLU A 340 -14.42 27.58 23.95
C GLU A 340 -15.75 27.24 23.26
N LYS A 341 -15.70 26.67 22.05
CA LYS A 341 -16.87 26.18 21.31
C LYS A 341 -17.34 24.78 21.72
N GLY A 342 -16.60 24.09 22.62
CA GLY A 342 -16.93 22.74 23.04
C GLY A 342 -16.68 21.65 21.99
N LEU A 343 -15.87 21.94 20.97
CA LEU A 343 -15.55 21.01 19.86
C LEU A 343 -14.37 20.07 20.17
N VAL A 344 -13.63 20.32 21.26
CA VAL A 344 -12.61 19.39 21.73
C VAL A 344 -13.29 18.30 22.55
N ARG A 345 -13.35 17.11 21.99
CA ARG A 345 -13.97 15.93 22.62
C ARG A 345 -13.00 15.27 23.58
N SER A 346 -13.51 14.75 24.68
CA SER A 346 -12.73 13.93 25.63
C SER A 346 -13.11 12.47 25.44
N GLU A 347 -12.26 11.71 24.78
CA GLU A 347 -12.51 10.34 24.35
C GLU A 347 -11.80 9.31 25.24
N GLY A 348 -12.51 8.23 25.53
CA GLY A 348 -12.01 7.14 26.39
C GLY A 348 -11.31 6.02 25.60
N LYS A 349 -11.08 4.89 26.30
CA LYS A 349 -10.32 3.74 25.76
C LYS A 349 -10.99 3.05 24.56
N GLU A 350 -12.32 3.14 24.47
CA GLU A 350 -13.10 2.48 23.40
C GLU A 350 -13.24 3.35 22.14
N TYR A 351 -12.73 4.58 22.16
CA TYR A 351 -12.79 5.45 21.00
C TYR A 351 -12.00 4.88 19.84
N VAL A 352 -12.66 4.70 18.72
CA VAL A 352 -12.06 4.30 17.45
C VAL A 352 -11.61 5.55 16.71
N MET A 353 -10.31 5.67 16.50
CA MET A 353 -9.69 6.82 15.82
C MET A 353 -10.28 7.03 14.43
N GLN A 354 -10.42 8.30 14.06
CA GLN A 354 -10.83 8.71 12.71
C GLN A 354 -9.64 9.29 11.95
N ASP A 355 -9.66 9.17 10.62
CA ASP A 355 -8.62 9.76 9.78
C ASP A 355 -8.65 11.29 9.90
N GLY A 356 -7.49 11.90 10.16
CA GLY A 356 -7.37 13.34 10.37
C GLY A 356 -7.72 13.85 11.76
N ASP A 357 -8.04 12.97 12.73
CA ASP A 357 -8.16 13.37 14.13
C ASP A 357 -6.89 14.08 14.60
N ILE A 358 -7.01 15.28 15.16
CA ILE A 358 -5.92 15.98 15.82
C ILE A 358 -6.01 15.72 17.30
N VAL A 359 -4.96 15.12 17.90
CA VAL A 359 -5.07 14.47 19.20
C VAL A 359 -3.99 14.93 20.17
N LEU A 360 -4.43 15.14 21.41
CA LEU A 360 -3.54 15.26 22.58
C LEU A 360 -3.88 14.15 23.58
N PHE A 361 -3.00 13.16 23.69
CA PHE A 361 -3.16 12.08 24.67
C PHE A 361 -2.80 12.53 26.08
N ARG A 362 -3.65 12.20 27.04
CA ARG A 362 -3.41 12.35 28.48
C ARG A 362 -3.09 10.98 29.05
N PHE A 363 -1.95 10.88 29.70
CA PHE A 363 -1.46 9.63 30.26
C PHE A 363 -0.79 9.90 31.61
N ASN A 364 -0.66 8.85 32.41
CA ASN A 364 0.07 8.86 33.67
C ASN A 364 0.91 7.59 33.76
N VAL A 365 2.21 7.73 33.98
CA VAL A 365 3.19 6.62 34.08
C VAL A 365 3.75 6.58 35.51
#